data_9fa0b45c24bf20dec2727068000839da
#
_entry.id   9fa0b45c24bf20dec2727068000839da
#
_cell.length_a   1.000
_cell.length_b   1.000
_cell.length_c   1.000
_cell.angle_alpha   90.00
_cell.angle_beta   90.00
_cell.angle_gamma   90.00
#
_symmetry.space_group_name_H-M   'P 1'
#
loop_
_entity.id
_entity.type
_entity.pdbx_description
1 polymer ?
#
loop_
_entity_poly.entity_id
_entity_poly.type
_entity_poly.pdbx_seq_one_letter_code
_entity_poly.pdbx_strand_id
1 'polypeptide(L)'
;MQRAPRRPSMKPARMIHRCSTCGTCCRKGGPALHLEDRPLVEQGFIHTRHLYTIRRGEPARDSVRDRLIRVDSDIIKIKGGSGNWACCFLDGDSNRCRIYEHRPLECRELECWNTSRLEQVYDRGRLSRRDLLAGIDGLWELIEDHERLCSYERIRGWLEGPSGPGAETSRHQLAEIMNYDAEVRRLMISRGGLEPGMLDFLLGRPVEQVVRLLELQAVNEGL
;
A
#
# COMPACT_ATOMS: atom_id res chain seq x y z
N MET A 1 59.60 -8.61 -23.95
CA MET A 1 59.01 -8.70 -22.61
C MET A 1 57.92 -7.63 -22.48
N GLN A 2 56.66 -8.00 -22.71
CA GLN A 2 55.53 -7.08 -22.58
C GLN A 2 54.99 -7.16 -21.15
N ARG A 3 54.92 -6.00 -20.47
CA ARG A 3 54.36 -5.91 -19.11
C ARG A 3 52.82 -6.06 -19.19
N ALA A 4 52.27 -7.01 -18.44
CA ALA A 4 50.85 -7.20 -18.30
C ALA A 4 50.20 -5.95 -17.66
N PRO A 5 48.95 -5.57 -18.07
CA PRO A 5 48.24 -4.43 -17.50
C PRO A 5 47.88 -4.69 -16.02
N ARG A 6 48.20 -3.75 -15.15
CA ARG A 6 47.81 -3.78 -13.73
C ARG A 6 46.29 -3.69 -13.61
N ARG A 7 45.66 -4.67 -12.97
CA ARG A 7 44.23 -4.64 -12.59
C ARG A 7 43.99 -3.42 -11.71
N PRO A 8 42.92 -2.65 -11.94
CA PRO A 8 42.54 -1.57 -11.05
C PRO A 8 42.24 -2.13 -9.67
N SER A 9 42.83 -1.55 -8.62
CA SER A 9 42.56 -1.90 -7.24
C SER A 9 41.09 -1.50 -6.91
N MET A 10 40.22 -2.48 -6.68
CA MET A 10 38.91 -2.23 -6.13
C MET A 10 39.10 -1.63 -4.72
N LYS A 11 38.66 -0.38 -4.56
CA LYS A 11 38.59 0.22 -3.23
C LYS A 11 37.64 -0.63 -2.40
N PRO A 12 37.96 -0.97 -1.13
CA PRO A 12 37.03 -1.73 -0.27
C PRO A 12 35.71 -0.97 -0.14
N ALA A 13 34.62 -1.68 -0.34
CA ALA A 13 33.28 -1.12 -0.15
C ALA A 13 33.19 -0.55 1.27
N ARG A 14 32.89 0.74 1.38
CA ARG A 14 32.76 1.42 2.67
C ARG A 14 31.60 0.79 3.42
N MET A 15 31.88 0.07 4.51
CA MET A 15 30.81 -0.51 5.32
C MET A 15 29.94 0.62 5.87
N ILE A 16 28.65 0.61 5.52
CA ILE A 16 27.66 1.59 5.97
C ILE A 16 27.16 1.11 7.32
N HIS A 17 27.33 1.92 8.37
CA HIS A 17 26.86 1.61 9.74
C HIS A 17 25.79 2.59 10.24
N ARG A 18 25.36 3.54 9.40
CA ARG A 18 24.29 4.49 9.71
C ARG A 18 23.59 4.96 8.44
N CYS A 19 22.34 5.37 8.59
CA CYS A 19 21.57 5.95 7.50
C CYS A 19 22.28 7.20 6.94
N SER A 20 22.57 7.20 5.64
CA SER A 20 23.15 8.34 4.93
C SER A 20 22.12 9.33 4.39
N THR A 21 20.82 9.14 4.71
CA THR A 21 19.69 9.93 4.21
C THR A 21 19.66 10.06 2.68
N CYS A 22 20.08 9.02 1.96
CA CYS A 22 20.16 9.02 0.48
C CYS A 22 18.80 8.88 -0.23
N GLY A 23 17.71 8.65 0.50
CA GLY A 23 16.35 8.51 -0.04
C GLY A 23 16.08 7.19 -0.79
N THR A 24 17.06 6.28 -0.91
CA THR A 24 16.89 5.04 -1.70
C THR A 24 15.74 4.17 -1.20
N CYS A 25 15.58 3.97 0.12
CA CYS A 25 14.48 3.23 0.71
C CYS A 25 13.14 3.94 0.46
N CYS A 26 13.09 5.27 0.60
CA CYS A 26 11.88 6.05 0.34
C CYS A 26 11.41 5.99 -1.12
N ARG A 27 12.34 5.84 -2.08
CA ARG A 27 12.00 5.67 -3.50
C ARG A 27 11.39 4.32 -3.84
N LYS A 28 11.50 3.34 -2.95
CA LYS A 28 10.86 2.01 -3.11
C LYS A 28 9.41 1.97 -2.63
N GLY A 29 8.89 3.06 -2.10
CA GLY A 29 7.52 3.18 -1.59
C GLY A 29 7.46 3.56 -0.13
N GLY A 30 6.26 3.89 0.35
CA GLY A 30 6.01 4.15 1.75
C GLY A 30 5.92 2.86 2.57
N PRO A 31 6.26 2.90 3.88
CA PRO A 31 6.15 1.77 4.79
C PRO A 31 4.70 1.39 5.07
N ALA A 32 4.49 0.17 5.57
CA ALA A 32 3.28 -0.16 6.28
C ALA A 32 3.31 0.43 7.71
N LEU A 33 2.12 0.65 8.28
CA LEU A 33 1.98 1.11 9.66
C LEU A 33 1.69 -0.06 10.58
N HIS A 34 2.20 0.04 11.80
CA HIS A 34 2.04 -0.92 12.87
C HIS A 34 1.31 -0.28 14.07
N LEU A 35 0.88 -1.07 15.04
CA LEU A 35 0.18 -0.58 16.22
C LEU A 35 0.99 0.49 16.97
N GLU A 36 2.32 0.37 16.96
CA GLU A 36 3.25 1.36 17.53
C GLU A 36 3.21 2.72 16.80
N ASP A 37 2.72 2.73 15.56
CA ASP A 37 2.61 3.95 14.75
C ASP A 37 1.26 4.66 14.92
N ARG A 38 0.31 4.06 15.67
CA ARG A 38 -1.00 4.64 15.95
C ARG A 38 -0.91 6.09 16.49
N PRO A 39 -0.03 6.40 17.46
CA PRO A 39 0.12 7.77 17.93
C PRO A 39 0.55 8.76 16.84
N LEU A 40 1.30 8.32 15.81
CA LEU A 40 1.72 9.20 14.70
C LEU A 40 0.53 9.69 13.89
N VAL A 41 -0.51 8.86 13.76
CA VAL A 41 -1.76 9.20 13.06
C VAL A 41 -2.65 10.05 13.98
N GLU A 42 -2.87 9.63 15.23
CA GLU A 42 -3.74 10.30 16.18
C GLU A 42 -3.26 11.72 16.55
N GLN A 43 -1.95 11.94 16.60
CA GLN A 43 -1.35 13.25 16.86
C GLN A 43 -1.16 14.10 15.60
N GLY A 44 -1.55 13.58 14.42
CA GLY A 44 -1.51 14.32 13.16
C GLY A 44 -0.14 14.44 12.49
N PHE A 45 0.90 13.74 12.97
CA PHE A 45 2.21 13.69 12.28
C PHE A 45 2.09 13.01 10.91
N ILE A 46 1.20 12.02 10.82
CA ILE A 46 0.83 11.35 9.57
C ILE A 46 -0.67 11.51 9.38
N HIS A 47 -1.07 12.43 8.52
CA HIS A 47 -2.47 12.67 8.22
C HIS A 47 -3.02 11.54 7.33
N THR A 48 -4.28 11.14 7.54
CA THR A 48 -4.95 10.03 6.82
C THR A 48 -4.98 10.21 5.29
N ARG A 49 -4.97 11.43 4.77
CA ARG A 49 -4.83 11.71 3.33
C ARG A 49 -3.54 11.19 2.70
N HIS A 50 -2.50 10.96 3.52
CA HIS A 50 -1.23 10.40 3.10
C HIS A 50 -1.19 8.87 3.18
N LEU A 51 -2.30 8.25 3.57
CA LEU A 51 -2.43 6.82 3.76
C LEU A 51 -3.31 6.19 2.69
N TYR A 52 -3.06 4.92 2.40
CA TYR A 52 -3.99 4.06 1.67
C TYR A 52 -4.03 2.69 2.33
N THR A 53 -5.14 2.00 2.14
CA THR A 53 -5.33 0.64 2.64
C THR A 53 -5.25 -0.36 1.49
N ILE A 54 -4.39 -1.35 1.64
CA ILE A 54 -4.46 -2.59 0.86
C ILE A 54 -5.46 -3.46 1.62
N ARG A 55 -6.59 -3.74 0.99
CA ARG A 55 -7.71 -4.45 1.62
C ARG A 55 -7.51 -5.96 1.56
N ARG A 56 -8.15 -6.67 2.48
CA ARG A 56 -8.19 -8.14 2.46
C ARG A 56 -8.55 -8.67 1.06
N GLY A 57 -7.79 -9.67 0.59
CA GLY A 57 -7.96 -10.30 -0.72
C GLY A 57 -7.30 -9.55 -1.88
N GLU A 58 -6.77 -8.34 -1.66
CA GLU A 58 -6.07 -7.57 -2.67
C GLU A 58 -4.68 -8.15 -2.94
N PRO A 59 -4.24 -8.21 -4.22
CA PRO A 59 -2.89 -8.63 -4.55
C PRO A 59 -1.87 -7.56 -4.12
N ALA A 60 -0.81 -7.98 -3.46
CA ALA A 60 0.29 -7.12 -3.05
C ALA A 60 1.64 -7.82 -3.21
N ARG A 61 2.70 -7.04 -3.45
CA ARG A 61 4.05 -7.55 -3.42
C ARG A 61 4.57 -7.58 -2.00
N ASP A 62 4.90 -8.75 -1.50
CA ASP A 62 5.68 -8.93 -0.28
C ASP A 62 7.13 -8.54 -0.59
N SER A 63 7.55 -7.38 -0.09
CA SER A 63 8.88 -6.83 -0.38
C SER A 63 10.02 -7.54 0.35
N VAL A 64 9.71 -8.30 1.40
CA VAL A 64 10.68 -9.09 2.17
C VAL A 64 10.94 -10.42 1.49
N ARG A 65 9.86 -11.10 1.03
CA ARG A 65 9.96 -12.43 0.39
C ARG A 65 10.00 -12.37 -1.13
N ASP A 66 9.93 -11.18 -1.69
CA ASP A 66 9.97 -10.87 -3.13
C ASP A 66 8.96 -11.68 -3.96
N ARG A 67 7.73 -11.79 -3.48
CA ARG A 67 6.64 -12.53 -4.13
C ARG A 67 5.32 -11.77 -4.10
N LEU A 68 4.44 -12.09 -5.02
CA LEU A 68 3.04 -11.65 -4.94
C LEU A 68 2.30 -12.50 -3.90
N ILE A 69 1.53 -11.84 -3.07
CA ILE A 69 0.65 -12.46 -2.09
C ILE A 69 -0.75 -11.86 -2.21
N ARG A 70 -1.75 -12.58 -1.74
CA ARG A 70 -3.05 -12.01 -1.40
C ARG A 70 -3.02 -11.69 0.09
N VAL A 71 -3.33 -10.44 0.42
CA VAL A 71 -3.34 -10.05 1.83
C VAL A 71 -4.54 -10.66 2.54
N ASP A 72 -4.33 -11.16 3.73
CA ASP A 72 -5.34 -11.83 4.56
C ASP A 72 -6.06 -10.86 5.51
N SER A 73 -5.48 -9.67 5.70
CA SER A 73 -6.01 -8.58 6.52
C SER A 73 -5.61 -7.23 5.94
N ASP A 74 -6.23 -6.15 6.40
CA ASP A 74 -5.87 -4.80 5.98
C ASP A 74 -4.41 -4.48 6.26
N ILE A 75 -3.77 -3.80 5.31
CA ILE A 75 -2.44 -3.21 5.47
C ILE A 75 -2.54 -1.72 5.16
N ILE A 76 -2.38 -0.87 6.17
CA ILE A 76 -2.30 0.58 5.97
C ILE A 76 -0.88 0.93 5.58
N LYS A 77 -0.72 1.67 4.48
CA LYS A 77 0.60 2.13 3.99
C LYS A 77 0.60 3.62 3.72
N ILE A 78 1.78 4.21 3.84
CA ILE A 78 2.00 5.59 3.37
C ILE A 78 2.00 5.59 1.84
N LYS A 79 1.29 6.57 1.25
CA LYS A 79 1.18 6.74 -0.20
C LYS A 79 2.52 7.06 -0.86
N GLY A 80 2.60 6.73 -2.13
CA GLY A 80 3.59 7.29 -3.04
C GLY A 80 3.31 8.75 -3.37
N GLY A 81 4.29 9.44 -3.92
CA GLY A 81 4.12 10.77 -4.50
C GLY A 81 3.32 10.75 -5.80
N SER A 82 2.91 11.92 -6.29
CA SER A 82 2.18 12.04 -7.54
C SER A 82 2.98 11.47 -8.70
N GLY A 83 2.44 10.41 -9.32
CA GLY A 83 3.01 9.78 -10.52
C GLY A 83 4.21 8.85 -10.29
N ASN A 84 4.61 8.58 -9.06
CA ASN A 84 5.69 7.63 -8.76
C ASN A 84 5.46 6.88 -7.45
N TRP A 85 6.28 5.84 -7.20
CA TRP A 85 6.20 5.01 -6.00
C TRP A 85 6.94 5.61 -4.78
N ALA A 86 7.71 6.69 -4.95
CA ALA A 86 8.47 7.27 -3.86
C ALA A 86 7.52 7.76 -2.76
N CYS A 87 7.87 7.48 -1.51
CA CYS A 87 7.10 7.91 -0.34
C CYS A 87 6.76 9.40 -0.43
N CYS A 88 5.50 9.77 -0.19
CA CYS A 88 5.04 11.17 -0.28
C CYS A 88 5.74 12.11 0.72
N PHE A 89 6.43 11.58 1.73
CA PHE A 89 7.24 12.36 2.66
C PHE A 89 8.70 12.51 2.23
N LEU A 90 9.12 11.92 1.11
CA LEU A 90 10.44 12.17 0.56
C LEU A 90 10.47 13.56 -0.09
N ASP A 91 11.37 14.40 0.37
CA ASP A 91 11.70 15.64 -0.30
C ASP A 91 12.60 15.34 -1.49
N GLY A 92 12.15 15.70 -2.71
CA GLY A 92 12.83 15.35 -3.96
C GLY A 92 14.18 16.06 -4.13
N ASP A 93 14.31 17.28 -3.64
CA ASP A 93 15.48 18.11 -3.82
C ASP A 93 16.58 17.75 -2.82
N SER A 94 16.22 17.65 -1.55
CA SER A 94 17.18 17.34 -0.48
C SER A 94 17.40 15.86 -0.26
N ASN A 95 16.58 14.97 -0.84
CA ASN A 95 16.52 13.53 -0.55
C ASN A 95 16.24 13.18 0.92
N ARG A 96 15.65 14.11 1.68
CA ARG A 96 15.37 13.92 3.11
C ARG A 96 13.91 13.57 3.35
N CYS A 97 13.68 12.83 4.42
CA CYS A 97 12.34 12.56 4.91
C CYS A 97 11.81 13.78 5.68
N ARG A 98 10.65 14.32 5.27
CA ARG A 98 10.01 15.48 5.93
C ARG A 98 9.50 15.17 7.34
N ILE A 99 9.28 13.89 7.65
CA ILE A 99 8.85 13.41 8.97
C ILE A 99 9.93 12.54 9.64
N TYR A 100 11.22 12.88 9.46
CA TYR A 100 12.34 12.02 9.90
C TYR A 100 12.27 11.64 11.38
N GLU A 101 11.93 12.58 12.26
CA GLU A 101 11.81 12.34 13.70
C GLU A 101 10.56 11.53 14.08
N HIS A 102 9.54 11.50 13.20
CA HIS A 102 8.27 10.78 13.37
C HIS A 102 8.14 9.63 12.36
N ARG A 103 9.26 8.97 12.04
CA ARG A 103 9.25 7.86 11.10
C ARG A 103 8.47 6.67 11.66
N PRO A 104 7.65 5.99 10.84
CA PRO A 104 7.02 4.72 11.20
C PRO A 104 8.02 3.64 11.60
N LEU A 105 7.53 2.62 12.30
CA LEU A 105 8.32 1.48 12.78
C LEU A 105 9.19 0.86 11.69
N GLU A 106 8.60 0.49 10.54
CA GLU A 106 9.37 -0.08 9.42
C GLU A 106 10.53 0.82 8.98
N CYS A 107 10.35 2.15 8.97
CA CYS A 107 11.41 3.09 8.61
C CYS A 107 12.50 3.20 9.68
N ARG A 108 12.16 3.02 10.96
CA ARG A 108 13.14 3.03 12.07
C ARG A 108 13.95 1.75 12.10
N GLU A 109 13.31 0.60 11.83
CA GLU A 109 13.94 -0.72 11.86
C GLU A 109 14.67 -1.07 10.55
N LEU A 110 14.44 -0.31 9.47
CA LEU A 110 15.11 -0.53 8.18
C LEU A 110 16.55 -0.03 8.23
N GLU A 111 17.48 -0.93 8.38
CA GLU A 111 18.90 -0.73 8.13
C GLU A 111 19.26 -1.28 6.75
N CYS A 112 19.54 -0.41 5.75
CA CYS A 112 19.73 -0.84 4.36
C CYS A 112 20.99 -1.73 4.15
N TRP A 113 21.82 -1.88 5.15
CA TRP A 113 22.98 -2.80 5.20
C TRP A 113 22.67 -4.10 5.95
N ASN A 114 21.58 -4.17 6.72
CA ASN A 114 21.10 -5.34 7.42
C ASN A 114 19.60 -5.24 7.67
N THR A 115 18.80 -6.03 6.97
CA THR A 115 17.33 -5.98 7.02
C THR A 115 16.71 -6.81 8.13
N SER A 116 17.52 -7.53 8.92
CA SER A 116 17.02 -8.50 9.92
C SER A 116 16.05 -7.89 10.94
N ARG A 117 16.26 -6.63 11.34
CA ARG A 117 15.36 -5.96 12.29
C ARG A 117 14.00 -5.64 11.64
N LEU A 118 14.00 -5.17 10.40
CA LEU A 118 12.76 -4.97 9.64
C LEU A 118 12.01 -6.29 9.46
N GLU A 119 12.69 -7.37 9.09
CA GLU A 119 12.09 -8.68 8.89
C GLU A 119 11.39 -9.23 10.15
N GLN A 120 11.94 -8.94 11.33
CA GLN A 120 11.35 -9.34 12.61
C GLN A 120 10.02 -8.65 12.92
N VAL A 121 9.81 -7.43 12.47
CA VAL A 121 8.58 -6.64 12.71
C VAL A 121 7.60 -6.69 11.55
N TYR A 122 8.05 -7.04 10.34
CA TYR A 122 7.34 -6.86 9.07
C TYR A 122 5.91 -7.42 9.05
N ASP A 123 5.70 -8.63 9.62
CA ASP A 123 4.37 -9.28 9.63
C ASP A 123 3.66 -9.17 10.99
N ARG A 124 4.17 -8.37 11.94
CA ARG A 124 3.64 -8.33 13.30
C ARG A 124 2.95 -7.00 13.60
N GLY A 125 1.83 -7.10 14.34
CA GLY A 125 1.18 -5.92 14.90
C GLY A 125 0.81 -4.86 13.86
N ARG A 126 0.37 -5.25 12.66
CA ARG A 126 -0.05 -4.28 11.64
C ARG A 126 -1.24 -3.49 12.12
N LEU A 127 -1.19 -2.18 11.91
CA LEU A 127 -2.28 -1.27 12.22
C LEU A 127 -3.41 -1.48 11.19
N SER A 128 -4.64 -1.64 11.68
CA SER A 128 -5.82 -1.76 10.84
C SER A 128 -6.66 -0.47 10.86
N ARG A 129 -7.56 -0.33 9.88
CA ARG A 129 -8.53 0.79 9.89
C ARG A 129 -9.40 0.74 11.14
N ARG A 130 -9.76 -0.47 11.60
CA ARG A 130 -10.57 -0.64 12.82
C ARG A 130 -9.91 -0.05 14.05
N ASP A 131 -8.58 -0.20 14.19
CA ASP A 131 -7.84 0.35 15.32
C ASP A 131 -7.96 1.89 15.41
N LEU A 132 -8.12 2.56 14.27
CA LEU A 132 -8.21 4.02 14.17
C LEU A 132 -9.64 4.55 14.13
N LEU A 133 -10.60 3.77 13.63
CA LEU A 133 -11.93 4.28 13.23
C LEU A 133 -13.10 3.64 13.97
N ALA A 134 -12.91 2.54 14.72
CA ALA A 134 -14.01 1.82 15.37
C ALA A 134 -14.81 2.68 16.38
N GLY A 135 -14.24 3.79 16.86
CA GLY A 135 -14.91 4.73 17.76
C GLY A 135 -15.64 5.88 17.04
N ILE A 136 -15.71 5.86 15.71
CA ILE A 136 -16.42 6.90 14.93
C ILE A 136 -17.73 6.31 14.43
N ASP A 137 -18.80 6.63 15.13
CA ASP A 137 -20.16 6.12 14.84
C ASP A 137 -20.58 6.39 13.39
N GLY A 138 -21.19 5.41 12.73
CA GLY A 138 -21.67 5.45 11.36
C GLY A 138 -20.57 5.37 10.29
N LEU A 139 -19.34 5.78 10.58
CA LEU A 139 -18.24 5.67 9.62
C LEU A 139 -17.73 4.24 9.50
N TRP A 140 -17.57 3.55 10.63
CA TRP A 140 -17.09 2.17 10.62
C TRP A 140 -18.12 1.24 9.97
N GLU A 141 -19.39 1.40 10.26
CA GLU A 141 -20.48 0.65 9.63
C GLU A 141 -20.52 0.85 8.11
N LEU A 142 -20.33 2.10 7.65
CA LEU A 142 -20.22 2.39 6.22
C LEU A 142 -19.05 1.66 5.57
N ILE A 143 -17.89 1.60 6.24
CA ILE A 143 -16.72 0.88 5.75
C ILE A 143 -16.99 -0.63 5.69
N GLU A 144 -17.63 -1.22 6.72
CA GLU A 144 -17.98 -2.65 6.73
C GLU A 144 -18.98 -3.00 5.63
N ASP A 145 -19.98 -2.14 5.39
CA ASP A 145 -20.94 -2.33 4.29
C ASP A 145 -20.25 -2.25 2.93
N HIS A 146 -19.36 -1.27 2.74
CA HIS A 146 -18.56 -1.17 1.52
C HIS A 146 -17.67 -2.41 1.32
N GLU A 147 -16.99 -2.89 2.38
CA GLU A 147 -16.19 -4.12 2.33
C GLU A 147 -17.01 -5.34 1.91
N ARG A 148 -18.21 -5.48 2.45
CA ARG A 148 -19.11 -6.59 2.14
C ARG A 148 -19.62 -6.54 0.70
N LEU A 149 -20.00 -5.35 0.22
CA LEU A 149 -20.53 -5.17 -1.14
C LEU A 149 -19.42 -5.22 -2.20
N CYS A 150 -18.28 -4.60 -1.94
CA CYS A 150 -17.11 -4.53 -2.82
C CYS A 150 -16.04 -5.59 -2.46
N SER A 151 -16.46 -6.80 -2.08
CA SER A 151 -15.54 -7.88 -1.73
C SER A 151 -14.67 -8.31 -2.91
N TYR A 152 -13.35 -8.32 -2.72
CA TYR A 152 -12.41 -8.75 -3.77
C TYR A 152 -12.49 -10.26 -4.06
N GLU A 153 -12.96 -11.05 -3.12
CA GLU A 153 -13.23 -12.46 -3.35
C GLU A 153 -14.39 -12.66 -4.34
N ARG A 154 -15.47 -11.90 -4.18
CA ARG A 154 -16.60 -11.91 -5.13
C ARG A 154 -16.19 -11.40 -6.51
N ILE A 155 -15.48 -10.26 -6.56
CA ILE A 155 -14.96 -9.68 -7.81
C ILE A 155 -14.12 -10.71 -8.56
N ARG A 156 -13.23 -11.40 -7.88
CA ARG A 156 -12.41 -12.44 -8.48
C ARG A 156 -13.25 -13.60 -8.98
N GLY A 157 -14.21 -14.08 -8.19
CA GLY A 157 -15.12 -15.14 -8.62
C GLY A 157 -15.87 -14.80 -9.91
N TRP A 158 -16.17 -13.52 -10.16
CA TRP A 158 -16.76 -13.08 -11.43
C TRP A 158 -15.74 -12.96 -12.57
N LEU A 159 -14.50 -12.59 -12.28
CA LEU A 159 -13.44 -12.54 -13.29
C LEU A 159 -12.96 -13.93 -13.72
N GLU A 160 -12.89 -14.88 -12.79
CA GLU A 160 -12.51 -16.28 -13.01
C GLU A 160 -13.69 -17.17 -13.45
N GLY A 161 -14.90 -16.60 -13.54
CA GLY A 161 -16.14 -17.30 -13.86
C GLY A 161 -16.17 -17.90 -15.27
N PRO A 162 -17.10 -18.83 -15.52
CA PRO A 162 -17.17 -19.57 -16.78
C PRO A 162 -17.37 -18.65 -17.99
N SER A 163 -16.70 -18.97 -19.10
CA SER A 163 -16.98 -18.40 -20.41
C SER A 163 -18.36 -18.89 -20.89
N GLY A 164 -19.25 -18.00 -21.32
CA GLY A 164 -20.58 -18.39 -21.84
C GLY A 164 -21.71 -17.49 -21.29
N PRO A 165 -22.97 -17.98 -21.21
CA PRO A 165 -24.12 -17.18 -20.79
C PRO A 165 -23.99 -16.53 -19.39
N GLY A 166 -23.18 -17.11 -18.49
CA GLY A 166 -22.86 -16.54 -17.18
C GLY A 166 -21.90 -15.35 -17.23
N ALA A 167 -21.11 -15.20 -18.29
CA ALA A 167 -20.14 -14.11 -18.43
C ALA A 167 -20.79 -12.72 -18.54
N GLU A 168 -21.98 -12.63 -19.14
CA GLU A 168 -22.72 -11.36 -19.23
C GLU A 168 -23.23 -10.92 -17.87
N THR A 169 -23.76 -11.86 -17.08
CA THR A 169 -24.19 -11.62 -15.69
C THR A 169 -23.02 -11.15 -14.84
N SER A 170 -21.85 -11.80 -14.94
CA SER A 170 -20.64 -11.41 -14.18
C SER A 170 -20.18 -10.00 -14.57
N ARG A 171 -20.17 -9.65 -15.86
CA ARG A 171 -19.83 -8.28 -16.30
C ARG A 171 -20.80 -7.23 -15.78
N HIS A 172 -22.10 -7.54 -15.79
CA HIS A 172 -23.10 -6.64 -15.23
C HIS A 172 -22.87 -6.40 -13.73
N GLN A 173 -22.64 -7.45 -12.96
CA GLN A 173 -22.34 -7.37 -11.52
C GLN A 173 -21.05 -6.60 -11.23
N LEU A 174 -20.00 -6.75 -12.04
CA LEU A 174 -18.78 -5.95 -11.93
C LEU A 174 -19.05 -4.47 -12.20
N ALA A 175 -19.83 -4.15 -13.23
CA ALA A 175 -20.20 -2.77 -13.52
C ALA A 175 -21.03 -2.13 -12.40
N GLU A 176 -21.99 -2.87 -11.82
CA GLU A 176 -22.78 -2.40 -10.68
C GLU A 176 -21.91 -2.08 -9.46
N ILE A 177 -20.98 -2.96 -9.12
CA ILE A 177 -20.06 -2.74 -7.98
C ILE A 177 -19.11 -1.55 -8.21
N MET A 178 -18.56 -1.41 -9.41
CA MET A 178 -17.71 -0.26 -9.75
C MET A 178 -18.49 1.05 -9.65
N ASN A 179 -19.74 1.07 -10.13
CA ASN A 179 -20.62 2.24 -10.02
C ASN A 179 -20.97 2.54 -8.55
N TYR A 180 -21.24 1.50 -7.75
CA TYR A 180 -21.51 1.65 -6.32
C TYR A 180 -20.30 2.26 -5.58
N ASP A 181 -19.08 1.73 -5.79
CA ASP A 181 -17.86 2.28 -5.18
C ASP A 181 -17.64 3.75 -5.58
N ALA A 182 -17.80 4.07 -6.86
CA ALA A 182 -17.65 5.44 -7.36
C ALA A 182 -18.66 6.39 -6.73
N GLU A 183 -19.93 5.96 -6.60
CA GLU A 183 -21.01 6.78 -6.02
C GLU A 183 -20.81 6.99 -4.52
N VAL A 184 -20.42 5.94 -3.76
CA VAL A 184 -20.09 6.06 -2.35
C VAL A 184 -18.97 7.09 -2.15
N ARG A 185 -17.89 6.99 -2.93
CA ARG A 185 -16.76 7.95 -2.87
C ARG A 185 -17.23 9.37 -3.16
N ARG A 186 -18.06 9.56 -4.19
CA ARG A 186 -18.64 10.85 -4.54
C ARG A 186 -19.48 11.43 -3.41
N LEU A 187 -20.33 10.62 -2.78
CA LEU A 187 -21.19 11.03 -1.67
C LEU A 187 -20.39 11.37 -0.41
N MET A 188 -19.36 10.60 -0.09
CA MET A 188 -18.47 10.89 1.03
C MET A 188 -17.78 12.25 0.90
N ILE A 189 -17.40 12.65 -0.31
CA ILE A 189 -16.84 13.98 -0.58
C ILE A 189 -17.95 15.05 -0.52
N SER A 190 -19.02 14.89 -1.33
CA SER A 190 -19.97 15.95 -1.58
C SER A 190 -20.93 16.22 -0.43
N ARG A 191 -21.28 15.17 0.35
CA ARG A 191 -22.21 15.26 1.49
C ARG A 191 -21.50 15.04 2.83
N GLY A 192 -20.51 14.18 2.88
CA GLY A 192 -19.72 13.91 4.07
C GLY A 192 -18.62 14.94 4.34
N GLY A 193 -18.31 15.81 3.37
CA GLY A 193 -17.27 16.83 3.51
C GLY A 193 -15.86 16.26 3.65
N LEU A 194 -15.64 14.99 3.27
CA LEU A 194 -14.36 14.34 3.40
C LEU A 194 -13.38 14.83 2.30
N GLU A 195 -12.13 15.01 2.71
CA GLU A 195 -11.06 15.32 1.76
C GLU A 195 -10.82 14.14 0.81
N PRO A 196 -10.81 14.34 -0.53
CA PRO A 196 -10.64 13.25 -1.50
C PRO A 196 -9.45 12.33 -1.21
N GLY A 197 -8.34 12.91 -0.71
CA GLY A 197 -7.15 12.17 -0.34
C GLY A 197 -7.35 11.13 0.77
N MET A 198 -8.42 11.21 1.56
CA MET A 198 -8.71 10.25 2.64
C MET A 198 -9.40 8.98 2.13
N LEU A 199 -10.01 9.00 0.95
CA LEU A 199 -10.83 7.87 0.47
C LEU A 199 -10.03 6.59 0.27
N ASP A 200 -8.77 6.68 -0.15
CA ASP A 200 -7.93 5.49 -0.31
C ASP A 200 -7.56 4.85 1.04
N PHE A 201 -7.52 5.65 2.10
CA PHE A 201 -7.37 5.11 3.46
C PHE A 201 -8.67 4.46 3.93
N LEU A 202 -9.83 5.11 3.73
CA LEU A 202 -11.12 4.64 4.24
C LEU A 202 -11.64 3.41 3.48
N LEU A 203 -11.62 3.45 2.16
CA LEU A 203 -12.25 2.46 1.27
C LEU A 203 -11.25 1.60 0.48
N GLY A 204 -9.95 1.82 0.67
CA GLY A 204 -8.93 1.23 -0.18
C GLY A 204 -8.87 1.88 -1.56
N ARG A 205 -8.18 1.26 -2.50
CA ARG A 205 -8.13 1.72 -3.90
C ARG A 205 -9.51 1.65 -4.55
N PRO A 206 -9.83 2.54 -5.52
CA PRO A 206 -11.04 2.40 -6.32
C PRO A 206 -11.19 0.99 -6.88
N VAL A 207 -12.40 0.43 -6.78
CA VAL A 207 -12.70 -0.95 -7.23
C VAL A 207 -12.30 -1.15 -8.70
N GLU A 208 -12.52 -0.14 -9.56
CA GLU A 208 -12.10 -0.19 -10.96
C GLU A 208 -10.59 -0.44 -11.12
N GLN A 209 -9.75 0.18 -10.28
CA GLN A 209 -8.30 -0.04 -10.33
C GLN A 209 -7.93 -1.46 -9.90
N VAL A 210 -8.62 -2.00 -8.90
CA VAL A 210 -8.36 -3.36 -8.42
C VAL A 210 -8.83 -4.40 -9.43
N VAL A 211 -9.97 -4.20 -10.08
CA VAL A 211 -10.44 -5.06 -11.18
C VAL A 211 -9.38 -5.14 -12.27
N ARG A 212 -8.86 -3.99 -12.73
CA ARG A 212 -7.78 -3.96 -13.75
C ARG A 212 -6.50 -4.70 -13.29
N LEU A 213 -6.13 -4.60 -12.02
CA LEU A 213 -4.97 -5.32 -11.47
C LEU A 213 -5.20 -6.84 -11.48
N LEU A 214 -6.40 -7.28 -11.12
CA LEU A 214 -6.77 -8.70 -11.12
C LEU A 214 -6.82 -9.27 -12.55
N GLU A 215 -7.38 -8.53 -13.51
CA GLU A 215 -7.37 -8.92 -14.93
C GLU A 215 -5.94 -9.09 -15.47
N LEU A 216 -5.04 -8.15 -15.16
CA LEU A 216 -3.64 -8.26 -15.57
C LEU A 216 -2.93 -9.46 -14.94
N GLN A 217 -3.29 -9.84 -13.71
CA GLN A 217 -2.75 -11.04 -13.08
C GLN A 217 -3.25 -12.32 -13.75
N ALA A 218 -4.54 -12.43 -14.03
CA ALA A 218 -5.12 -13.59 -14.71
C ALA A 218 -4.45 -13.85 -16.05
N VAL A 219 -4.16 -12.79 -16.83
CA VAL A 219 -3.43 -12.90 -18.11
C VAL A 219 -1.99 -13.40 -17.90
N ASN A 220 -1.30 -12.98 -16.83
CA ASN A 220 0.08 -13.38 -16.57
C ASN A 220 0.20 -14.80 -15.99
N GLU A 221 -0.83 -15.31 -15.34
CA GLU A 221 -0.91 -16.67 -14.79
C GLU A 221 -1.41 -17.70 -15.81
N GLY A 222 -1.75 -17.27 -17.04
CA GLY A 222 -2.12 -18.14 -18.15
C GLY A 222 -3.52 -18.74 -18.04
N LEU A 223 -4.43 -18.06 -17.34
CA LEU A 223 -5.86 -18.38 -17.28
C LEU A 223 -6.62 -17.70 -18.42
#